data_6bceada8434bb26068d16821fe90ac95
#
_entry.id   6bceada8434bb26068d16821fe90ac95
#
_cell.length_a   1.000
_cell.length_b   1.000
_cell.length_c   1.000
_cell.angle_alpha   90.00
_cell.angle_beta   90.00
_cell.angle_gamma   90.00
#
_symmetry.space_group_name_H-M   'P 1'
#
loop_
_entity.id
_entity.type
_entity.pdbx_description
1 polymer ?
#
loop_
_entity_poly.entity_id
_entity_poly.type
_entity_poly.pdbx_seq_one_letter_code
_entity_poly.pdbx_strand_id
1 'polypeptide(L)'
;MKGMNLQEQKKCGILLIAIGLVIFAYFHHVRQPKIDPVGLSTPPAAGDATPDPAQTTVDPNATVDPDATTDPDAAASSSPDPVDPNDLLGGKYAEKFSTAGVVSDETCYRSEKVALEFRQERRFDSLVHIIDIYIRDVHSLRTNLCQQVFGDRKSIQSLSDLLPGALAISSSDQYSNRNRSIWGLLVSNGLGYSSDTDIFDFAVLFLDGTMEVYEAGQADYDSLVERGIYQAWTFGPVLVKDGAVPDNYDGAPDYIATKNPRVAIGYCEPGHYYLVMVDGTRASESGSAGATLEELSALFLDLGCTQALNLDGGGTVAMSFGGRVLNTSSRNLSSAIYVCEPDAPDVGGNGA
;
A
#
# COMPACT_ATOMS: atom_id res chain seq x y z
N MET A 1 -0.34 -8.60 -50.72
CA MET A 1 -0.36 -10.04 -51.04
C MET A 1 -1.19 -10.39 -52.32
N LYS A 2 -1.46 -9.43 -53.18
CA LYS A 2 -2.08 -9.68 -54.49
C LYS A 2 -0.95 -10.03 -55.47
N GLY A 3 -0.88 -11.30 -55.90
CA GLY A 3 0.07 -11.80 -56.91
C GLY A 3 0.91 -13.03 -56.51
N MET A 4 0.83 -13.45 -55.22
CA MET A 4 1.54 -14.67 -54.79
C MET A 4 0.69 -15.92 -54.99
N ASN A 5 1.31 -17.01 -55.46
CA ASN A 5 0.60 -18.27 -55.57
C ASN A 5 0.36 -18.92 -54.17
N LEU A 6 -0.53 -19.92 -54.11
CA LEU A 6 -0.95 -20.55 -52.87
C LEU A 6 0.22 -21.16 -52.06
N GLN A 7 1.24 -21.61 -52.72
CA GLN A 7 2.42 -22.23 -52.07
C GLN A 7 3.34 -21.17 -51.47
N GLU A 8 3.46 -20.00 -52.08
CA GLU A 8 4.20 -18.85 -51.54
C GLU A 8 3.46 -18.22 -50.38
N GLN A 9 2.10 -18.12 -50.43
CA GLN A 9 1.30 -17.66 -49.32
C GLN A 9 1.43 -18.55 -48.08
N LYS A 10 1.46 -19.90 -48.27
CA LYS A 10 1.70 -20.86 -47.17
C LYS A 10 3.10 -20.71 -46.57
N LYS A 11 4.14 -20.52 -47.39
CA LYS A 11 5.51 -20.30 -46.91
C LYS A 11 5.64 -18.98 -46.14
N CYS A 12 5.01 -17.94 -46.63
CA CYS A 12 4.99 -16.63 -45.94
C CYS A 12 4.25 -16.70 -44.61
N GLY A 13 3.11 -17.42 -44.55
CA GLY A 13 2.36 -17.66 -43.31
C GLY A 13 3.15 -18.46 -42.28
N ILE A 14 3.85 -19.50 -42.68
CA ILE A 14 4.73 -20.31 -41.81
C ILE A 14 5.91 -19.47 -41.29
N LEU A 15 6.50 -18.63 -42.12
CA LEU A 15 7.59 -17.73 -41.74
C LEU A 15 7.13 -16.68 -40.72
N LEU A 16 5.93 -16.09 -40.90
CA LEU A 16 5.38 -15.13 -39.96
C LEU A 16 5.03 -15.77 -38.61
N ILE A 17 4.53 -17.02 -38.62
CA ILE A 17 4.28 -17.76 -37.37
C ILE A 17 5.61 -18.09 -36.68
N ALA A 18 6.64 -18.49 -37.42
CA ALA A 18 7.96 -18.78 -36.85
C ALA A 18 8.62 -17.52 -36.24
N ILE A 19 8.54 -16.40 -36.95
CA ILE A 19 9.02 -15.11 -36.42
C ILE A 19 8.22 -14.70 -35.17
N GLY A 20 6.90 -14.86 -35.21
CA GLY A 20 6.05 -14.57 -34.02
C GLY A 20 6.42 -15.46 -32.82
N LEU A 21 6.73 -16.76 -33.05
CA LEU A 21 7.16 -17.68 -32.01
C LEU A 21 8.56 -17.34 -31.47
N VAL A 22 9.48 -16.91 -32.33
CA VAL A 22 10.84 -16.48 -31.91
C VAL A 22 10.78 -15.19 -31.14
N ILE A 23 9.97 -14.22 -31.55
CA ILE A 23 9.74 -12.96 -30.83
C ILE A 23 9.07 -13.28 -29.50
N PHE A 24 8.07 -14.14 -29.47
CA PHE A 24 7.41 -14.58 -28.24
C PHE A 24 8.37 -15.30 -27.29
N ALA A 25 9.21 -16.22 -27.80
CA ALA A 25 10.22 -16.91 -27.01
C ALA A 25 11.32 -15.94 -26.51
N TYR A 26 11.73 -14.97 -27.32
CA TYR A 26 12.67 -13.94 -26.95
C TYR A 26 12.11 -13.07 -25.82
N PHE A 27 10.88 -12.56 -25.94
CA PHE A 27 10.22 -11.79 -24.88
C PHE A 27 9.93 -12.63 -23.64
N HIS A 28 9.73 -13.95 -23.80
CA HIS A 28 9.43 -14.85 -22.68
C HIS A 28 10.68 -15.33 -21.94
N HIS A 29 11.84 -15.47 -22.61
CA HIS A 29 13.06 -15.99 -22.00
C HIS A 29 14.14 -14.95 -21.69
N VAL A 30 14.17 -13.84 -22.42
CA VAL A 30 15.24 -12.84 -22.29
C VAL A 30 14.85 -11.66 -21.40
N ARG A 31 13.55 -11.45 -21.16
CA ARG A 31 13.06 -10.27 -20.41
C ARG A 31 12.54 -10.54 -18.99
N GLN A 32 12.85 -11.70 -18.44
CA GLN A 32 12.60 -11.94 -17.01
C GLN A 32 13.89 -12.39 -16.33
N PRO A 33 14.76 -11.47 -15.91
CA PRO A 33 15.70 -11.84 -14.87
C PRO A 33 14.83 -12.29 -13.68
N LYS A 34 15.01 -13.53 -13.23
CA LYS A 34 14.56 -13.90 -11.89
C LYS A 34 15.36 -13.02 -10.94
N ILE A 35 14.77 -11.95 -10.47
CA ILE A 35 15.35 -11.17 -9.39
C ILE A 35 15.06 -12.01 -8.14
N ASP A 36 16.08 -12.63 -7.59
CA ASP A 36 15.98 -13.15 -6.23
C ASP A 36 15.71 -11.96 -5.31
N PRO A 37 14.81 -12.08 -4.30
CA PRO A 37 14.52 -11.00 -3.39
C PRO A 37 15.81 -10.43 -2.80
N VAL A 38 16.06 -9.16 -3.04
CA VAL A 38 17.23 -8.46 -2.52
C VAL A 38 16.78 -7.59 -1.36
N GLY A 39 17.37 -7.80 -0.18
CA GLY A 39 17.14 -6.92 0.96
C GLY A 39 17.59 -5.49 0.60
N LEU A 40 16.67 -4.53 0.68
CA LEU A 40 16.95 -3.14 0.43
C LEU A 40 17.65 -2.56 1.65
N SER A 41 18.80 -1.89 1.45
CA SER A 41 19.54 -1.27 2.55
C SER A 41 18.69 -0.17 3.19
N THR A 42 18.57 -0.19 4.51
CA THR A 42 18.05 0.97 5.25
C THR A 42 18.90 2.20 4.89
N PRO A 43 18.28 3.38 4.69
CA PRO A 43 19.03 4.62 4.56
C PRO A 43 19.99 4.78 5.74
N PRO A 44 21.21 5.32 5.56
CA PRO A 44 22.09 5.60 6.69
C PRO A 44 21.33 6.51 7.65
N ALA A 45 21.26 6.10 8.93
CA ALA A 45 20.71 6.93 9.99
C ALA A 45 21.34 8.31 9.89
N ALA A 46 20.51 9.35 9.93
CA ALA A 46 20.94 10.75 9.87
C ALA A 46 22.11 10.92 10.85
N GLY A 47 23.26 11.34 10.30
CA GLY A 47 24.55 11.29 10.97
C GLY A 47 24.49 11.87 12.37
N ASP A 48 25.11 11.15 13.28
CA ASP A 48 25.45 11.58 14.62
C ASP A 48 26.28 12.87 14.54
N ALA A 49 25.58 14.01 14.55
CA ALA A 49 26.19 15.29 14.81
C ALA A 49 26.46 15.34 16.32
N THR A 50 27.66 14.89 16.72
CA THR A 50 28.18 15.12 18.07
C THR A 50 28.08 16.60 18.39
N PRO A 51 27.37 17.03 19.44
CA PRO A 51 27.40 18.42 19.87
C PRO A 51 28.79 18.68 20.48
N ASP A 52 29.45 19.72 19.97
CA ASP A 52 30.67 20.31 20.49
C ASP A 52 30.46 20.69 21.98
N PRO A 53 31.33 20.28 22.91
CA PRO A 53 31.19 20.65 24.32
C PRO A 53 31.62 22.11 24.53
N ALA A 54 30.77 23.06 24.26
CA ALA A 54 30.94 24.46 24.62
C ALA A 54 30.48 24.66 26.06
N GLN A 55 31.47 24.74 26.94
CA GLN A 55 31.59 25.43 28.25
C GLN A 55 30.32 26.09 28.77
N THR A 56 29.66 25.45 29.73
CA THR A 56 28.79 26.12 30.70
C THR A 56 29.61 26.50 31.94
N THR A 57 29.98 27.76 32.05
CA THR A 57 30.50 28.34 33.29
C THR A 57 29.39 28.48 34.30
N VAL A 58 29.45 27.70 35.37
CA VAL A 58 28.54 27.84 36.53
C VAL A 58 29.09 28.97 37.41
N ASP A 59 28.24 29.98 37.64
CA ASP A 59 28.50 31.07 38.60
C ASP A 59 28.35 30.54 40.05
N PRO A 60 29.40 30.55 40.89
CA PRO A 60 29.34 29.97 42.23
C PRO A 60 28.67 30.87 43.28
N ASN A 61 27.96 31.93 42.91
CA ASN A 61 27.47 32.93 43.90
C ASN A 61 25.95 33.22 43.85
N ALA A 62 25.12 32.23 43.50
CA ALA A 62 23.68 32.36 43.61
C ALA A 62 23.22 32.05 45.08
N THR A 63 22.90 33.08 45.85
CA THR A 63 22.30 33.00 47.19
C THR A 63 20.89 32.50 47.08
N VAL A 64 20.55 31.44 47.81
CA VAL A 64 19.20 30.90 47.98
C VAL A 64 18.44 31.72 48.99
N ASP A 65 17.28 32.28 48.61
CA ASP A 65 16.35 32.99 49.49
C ASP A 65 15.48 31.96 50.26
N PRO A 66 15.47 31.97 51.62
CA PRO A 66 14.80 30.93 52.42
C PRO A 66 13.28 31.17 52.67
N ASP A 67 12.63 32.13 52.02
CA ASP A 67 11.26 32.50 52.37
C ASP A 67 10.21 32.41 51.20
N ALA A 68 10.33 31.42 50.33
CA ALA A 68 9.31 31.12 49.34
C ALA A 68 8.23 30.19 49.93
N THR A 69 7.15 30.74 50.36
CA THR A 69 5.91 30.02 50.74
C THR A 69 5.36 29.28 49.52
N THR A 70 5.27 27.96 49.63
CA THR A 70 4.62 27.10 48.65
C THR A 70 3.13 27.29 48.65
N ASP A 71 2.59 27.76 47.53
CA ASP A 71 1.16 27.87 47.24
C ASP A 71 0.61 26.45 46.91
N PRO A 72 -0.41 25.90 47.62
CA PRO A 72 -0.86 24.51 47.40
C PRO A 72 -1.81 24.30 46.22
N ASP A 73 -2.01 25.30 45.37
CA ASP A 73 -2.98 25.23 44.23
C ASP A 73 -2.32 25.31 42.84
N ALA A 74 -1.06 24.94 42.73
CA ALA A 74 -0.47 24.73 41.42
C ALA A 74 -0.99 23.42 40.81
N ALA A 75 -2.05 23.53 39.99
CA ALA A 75 -2.50 22.46 39.11
C ALA A 75 -1.30 21.93 38.36
N ALA A 76 -1.04 20.62 38.49
CA ALA A 76 0.02 19.94 37.80
C ALA A 76 -0.16 20.13 36.28
N SER A 77 0.59 21.04 35.69
CA SER A 77 0.80 21.13 34.26
C SER A 77 1.62 19.89 33.89
N SER A 78 0.94 18.83 33.46
CA SER A 78 1.60 17.70 32.84
C SER A 78 2.25 18.22 31.54
N SER A 79 3.58 18.32 31.55
CA SER A 79 4.31 18.47 30.32
C SER A 79 3.90 17.30 29.40
N PRO A 80 3.58 17.53 28.11
CA PRO A 80 3.29 16.45 27.22
C PRO A 80 4.49 15.48 27.21
N ASP A 81 4.20 14.18 27.29
CA ASP A 81 5.24 13.16 27.18
C ASP A 81 6.09 13.41 25.92
N PRO A 82 7.41 13.20 25.99
CA PRO A 82 8.26 13.38 24.82
C PRO A 82 7.77 12.46 23.68
N VAL A 83 7.47 13.07 22.53
CA VAL A 83 7.04 12.33 21.32
C VAL A 83 8.18 11.42 20.88
N ASP A 84 7.87 10.13 20.63
CA ASP A 84 8.82 9.18 20.08
C ASP A 84 9.32 9.72 18.72
N PRO A 85 10.61 9.90 18.51
CA PRO A 85 11.15 10.38 17.23
C PRO A 85 10.85 9.43 16.05
N ASN A 86 10.47 8.18 16.32
CA ASN A 86 10.08 7.21 15.30
C ASN A 86 8.56 7.17 15.05
N ASP A 87 7.77 7.96 15.78
CA ASP A 87 6.34 8.07 15.55
C ASP A 87 6.06 8.82 14.24
N LEU A 88 5.61 8.11 13.22
CA LEU A 88 5.29 8.68 11.91
C LEU A 88 4.31 9.85 11.99
N LEU A 89 3.39 9.82 12.97
CA LEU A 89 2.37 10.84 13.16
C LEU A 89 2.88 12.04 13.97
N GLY A 90 4.09 11.95 14.54
CA GLY A 90 4.69 13.04 15.32
C GLY A 90 3.83 13.44 16.54
N GLY A 91 3.13 12.48 17.15
CA GLY A 91 2.21 12.70 18.27
C GLY A 91 0.82 13.22 17.88
N LYS A 92 0.54 13.46 16.60
CA LYS A 92 -0.82 13.77 16.13
C LYS A 92 -1.77 12.59 16.35
N TYR A 93 -3.08 12.88 16.42
CA TYR A 93 -4.15 11.88 16.54
C TYR A 93 -4.01 10.97 17.78
N ALA A 94 -3.44 11.48 18.87
CA ALA A 94 -3.26 10.70 20.11
C ALA A 94 -4.59 10.11 20.63
N GLU A 95 -5.72 10.79 20.39
CA GLU A 95 -7.07 10.37 20.74
C GLU A 95 -7.58 9.14 19.96
N LYS A 96 -6.96 8.82 18.83
CA LYS A 96 -7.27 7.62 18.03
C LYS A 96 -6.72 6.36 18.69
N PHE A 97 -5.63 6.46 19.43
CA PHE A 97 -4.90 5.33 20.01
C PHE A 97 -5.37 5.00 21.43
N SER A 98 -4.98 3.85 21.93
CA SER A 98 -5.30 3.40 23.30
C SER A 98 -4.03 3.03 24.05
N THR A 99 -3.74 3.75 25.14
CA THR A 99 -2.63 3.45 26.07
C THR A 99 -3.06 2.52 27.21
N ALA A 100 -4.36 2.28 27.38
CA ALA A 100 -4.92 1.41 28.42
C ALA A 100 -5.04 -0.07 27.99
N GLY A 101 -4.46 -0.43 26.86
CA GLY A 101 -4.56 -1.75 26.24
C GLY A 101 -5.36 -1.74 24.95
N VAL A 102 -5.49 -2.91 24.33
CA VAL A 102 -6.20 -3.04 23.04
C VAL A 102 -7.70 -2.88 23.24
N VAL A 103 -8.30 -2.04 22.41
CA VAL A 103 -9.75 -1.87 22.25
C VAL A 103 -10.12 -2.30 20.85
N SER A 104 -11.05 -3.25 20.70
CA SER A 104 -11.50 -3.70 19.39
C SER A 104 -12.97 -4.10 19.38
N ASP A 105 -13.65 -3.77 18.29
CA ASP A 105 -15.01 -4.21 17.99
C ASP A 105 -15.19 -4.44 16.48
N GLU A 106 -16.42 -4.53 15.99
CA GLU A 106 -16.72 -4.77 14.57
C GLU A 106 -16.32 -3.60 13.67
N THR A 107 -16.07 -2.42 14.23
CA THR A 107 -15.85 -1.16 13.51
C THR A 107 -14.54 -0.47 13.86
N CYS A 108 -13.88 -0.86 14.94
CA CYS A 108 -12.61 -0.24 15.31
C CYS A 108 -11.61 -1.23 15.89
N TYR A 109 -10.34 -0.86 15.77
CA TYR A 109 -9.22 -1.44 16.52
C TYR A 109 -8.34 -0.29 17.00
N ARG A 110 -7.93 -0.32 18.27
CA ARG A 110 -7.05 0.70 18.86
C ARG A 110 -6.05 0.04 19.79
N SER A 111 -4.79 0.25 19.54
CA SER A 111 -3.67 -0.06 20.41
C SER A 111 -2.84 1.18 20.67
N GLU A 112 -1.68 1.02 21.25
CA GLU A 112 -0.70 2.11 21.39
C GLU A 112 -0.09 2.53 20.05
N LYS A 113 0.05 1.60 19.08
CA LYS A 113 0.77 1.83 17.81
C LYS A 113 -0.12 1.81 16.57
N VAL A 114 -1.29 1.20 16.64
CA VAL A 114 -2.21 1.04 15.50
C VAL A 114 -3.62 1.45 15.90
N ALA A 115 -4.24 2.27 15.06
CA ALA A 115 -5.66 2.59 15.16
C ALA A 115 -6.33 2.45 13.80
N LEU A 116 -7.42 1.68 13.75
CA LEU A 116 -8.21 1.43 12.55
C LEU A 116 -9.67 1.77 12.84
N GLU A 117 -10.30 2.43 11.86
CA GLU A 117 -11.75 2.68 11.88
C GLU A 117 -12.35 2.13 10.58
N PHE A 118 -13.30 1.22 10.71
CA PHE A 118 -14.03 0.64 9.59
C PHE A 118 -15.42 1.22 9.50
N ARG A 119 -15.81 1.64 8.28
CA ARG A 119 -17.18 2.05 7.99
C ARG A 119 -17.63 1.57 6.62
N GLN A 120 -18.94 1.45 6.47
CA GLN A 120 -19.62 1.18 5.21
C GLN A 120 -20.58 2.31 4.87
N GLU A 121 -20.63 2.69 3.63
CA GLU A 121 -21.57 3.68 3.12
C GLU A 121 -22.06 3.32 1.71
N ARG A 122 -23.21 3.85 1.31
CA ARG A 122 -23.67 3.71 -0.07
C ARG A 122 -23.29 4.95 -0.87
N ARG A 123 -22.46 4.75 -1.87
CA ARG A 123 -22.08 5.75 -2.89
C ARG A 123 -22.06 5.08 -4.26
N PHE A 124 -22.27 5.84 -5.32
CA PHE A 124 -22.14 5.40 -6.72
C PHE A 124 -23.07 4.21 -7.08
N ASP A 125 -24.22 4.11 -6.43
CA ASP A 125 -25.12 2.94 -6.46
C ASP A 125 -24.43 1.65 -5.96
N SER A 126 -23.46 1.77 -5.06
CA SER A 126 -22.67 0.66 -4.57
C SER A 126 -22.46 0.73 -3.07
N LEU A 127 -22.15 -0.40 -2.46
CA LEU A 127 -21.64 -0.47 -1.09
C LEU A 127 -20.13 -0.19 -1.14
N VAL A 128 -19.72 0.80 -0.38
CA VAL A 128 -18.33 1.22 -0.22
C VAL A 128 -17.85 0.86 1.18
N HIS A 129 -16.74 0.19 1.27
CA HIS A 129 -16.09 -0.21 2.50
C HIS A 129 -14.81 0.62 2.64
N ILE A 130 -14.66 1.29 3.76
CA ILE A 130 -13.55 2.22 4.02
C ILE A 130 -12.90 1.81 5.33
N ILE A 131 -11.60 1.56 5.27
CA ILE A 131 -10.72 1.39 6.44
C ILE A 131 -9.83 2.61 6.53
N ASP A 132 -10.00 3.39 7.60
CA ASP A 132 -9.19 4.54 7.99
C ASP A 132 -8.06 4.02 8.88
N ILE A 133 -6.80 4.28 8.53
CA ILE A 133 -5.62 3.63 9.08
C ILE A 133 -4.69 4.68 9.65
N TYR A 134 -4.46 4.61 10.95
CA TYR A 134 -3.43 5.39 11.66
C TYR A 134 -2.39 4.44 12.24
N ILE A 135 -1.14 4.60 11.86
CA ILE A 135 -0.02 3.80 12.34
C ILE A 135 1.14 4.71 12.77
N ARG A 136 1.77 4.39 13.89
CA ARG A 136 2.96 5.09 14.36
C ARG A 136 4.26 4.52 13.78
N ASP A 137 4.20 3.32 13.23
CA ASP A 137 5.34 2.59 12.67
C ASP A 137 4.97 2.04 11.29
N VAL A 138 5.78 2.32 10.27
CA VAL A 138 5.55 1.90 8.89
C VAL A 138 5.44 0.38 8.74
N HIS A 139 6.12 -0.38 9.63
CA HIS A 139 6.08 -1.84 9.63
C HIS A 139 4.72 -2.43 10.02
N SER A 140 3.74 -1.58 10.38
CA SER A 140 2.35 -1.99 10.56
C SER A 140 1.58 -2.15 9.24
N LEU A 141 2.04 -1.56 8.13
CA LEU A 141 1.41 -1.69 6.81
C LEU A 141 2.28 -2.58 5.92
N ARG A 142 1.84 -3.82 5.72
CA ARG A 142 2.62 -4.88 5.07
C ARG A 142 1.94 -5.44 3.83
N THR A 143 2.72 -6.14 3.02
CA THR A 143 2.24 -6.93 1.88
C THR A 143 2.54 -8.40 2.10
N ASN A 144 1.56 -9.27 1.85
CA ASN A 144 1.75 -10.71 1.77
C ASN A 144 1.64 -11.16 0.31
N LEU A 145 2.67 -11.83 -0.18
CA LEU A 145 2.66 -12.52 -1.47
C LEU A 145 2.15 -13.93 -1.21
N CYS A 146 0.91 -14.20 -1.56
CA CYS A 146 0.24 -15.47 -1.27
C CYS A 146 1.14 -16.69 -1.52
N GLN A 147 1.67 -17.30 -0.43
CA GLN A 147 2.58 -18.46 -0.38
C GLN A 147 4.07 -18.18 -0.59
N GLN A 148 4.55 -16.94 -0.56
CA GLN A 148 5.98 -16.62 -0.78
C GLN A 148 6.52 -17.13 -2.15
N VAL A 149 5.68 -17.78 -2.93
CA VAL A 149 6.01 -18.27 -4.26
C VAL A 149 5.18 -17.49 -5.26
N PHE A 150 5.88 -16.89 -6.19
CA PHE A 150 5.27 -16.17 -7.27
C PHE A 150 4.27 -17.07 -8.01
N GLY A 151 3.02 -16.68 -8.05
CA GLY A 151 2.02 -17.35 -8.84
C GLY A 151 1.03 -18.23 -8.12
N ASP A 152 1.22 -18.49 -6.85
CA ASP A 152 0.18 -19.13 -6.05
C ASP A 152 -0.82 -18.08 -5.57
N ARG A 153 -2.09 -18.48 -5.49
CA ARG A 153 -3.20 -17.58 -5.16
C ARG A 153 -4.03 -18.17 -4.04
N LYS A 154 -4.51 -17.29 -3.16
CA LYS A 154 -5.37 -17.68 -2.03
C LYS A 154 -6.65 -16.88 -1.99
N SER A 155 -7.70 -17.46 -1.44
CA SER A 155 -8.90 -16.73 -1.08
C SER A 155 -8.60 -15.78 0.09
N ILE A 156 -9.40 -14.72 0.24
CA ILE A 156 -9.30 -13.80 1.38
C ILE A 156 -9.46 -14.53 2.72
N GLN A 157 -10.33 -15.56 2.79
CA GLN A 157 -10.49 -16.37 3.99
C GLN A 157 -9.21 -17.13 4.34
N SER A 158 -8.58 -17.77 3.33
CA SER A 158 -7.30 -18.48 3.54
C SER A 158 -6.18 -17.53 3.96
N LEU A 159 -6.19 -16.25 3.50
CA LEU A 159 -5.25 -15.25 3.95
C LEU A 159 -5.51 -14.81 5.38
N SER A 160 -6.76 -14.63 5.78
CA SER A 160 -7.13 -14.35 7.17
C SER A 160 -6.67 -15.46 8.12
N ASP A 161 -6.77 -16.73 7.68
CA ASP A 161 -6.30 -17.87 8.46
C ASP A 161 -4.76 -17.94 8.54
N LEU A 162 -4.06 -17.52 7.47
CA LEU A 162 -2.59 -17.52 7.40
C LEU A 162 -1.94 -16.32 8.12
N LEU A 163 -2.68 -15.24 8.27
CA LEU A 163 -2.23 -14.00 8.86
C LEU A 163 -2.98 -13.72 10.17
N PRO A 164 -2.82 -14.55 11.21
CA PRO A 164 -3.64 -14.45 12.43
C PRO A 164 -3.44 -13.14 13.19
N GLY A 165 -2.37 -12.39 12.90
CA GLY A 165 -2.12 -11.04 13.44
C GLY A 165 -2.65 -9.92 12.55
N ALA A 166 -3.26 -10.23 11.39
CA ALA A 166 -3.77 -9.19 10.52
C ALA A 166 -5.09 -8.61 11.06
N LEU A 167 -5.10 -7.31 11.23
CA LEU A 167 -6.24 -6.52 11.71
C LEU A 167 -7.19 -6.15 10.57
N ALA A 168 -6.60 -5.91 9.39
CA ALA A 168 -7.30 -5.66 8.14
C ALA A 168 -6.51 -6.27 6.98
N ILE A 169 -7.20 -6.76 5.95
CA ILE A 169 -6.60 -7.31 4.73
C ILE A 169 -7.37 -6.77 3.51
N SER A 170 -6.65 -6.41 2.46
CA SER A 170 -7.22 -6.00 1.17
C SER A 170 -6.47 -6.66 0.02
N SER A 171 -7.15 -6.94 -1.09
CA SER A 171 -6.46 -7.30 -2.34
C SER A 171 -5.54 -6.17 -2.80
N SER A 172 -4.53 -6.48 -3.58
CA SER A 172 -3.41 -5.59 -3.89
C SER A 172 -3.06 -5.60 -5.39
N ASP A 173 -1.91 -6.17 -5.74
CA ASP A 173 -1.22 -5.98 -7.00
C ASP A 173 -1.81 -6.73 -8.19
N GLN A 174 -1.43 -6.23 -9.37
CA GLN A 174 -1.68 -6.92 -10.63
C GLN A 174 -0.88 -8.22 -10.73
N TYR A 175 -1.55 -9.21 -11.30
CA TYR A 175 -0.96 -10.49 -11.56
C TYR A 175 -1.41 -11.06 -12.91
N SER A 176 -0.44 -11.47 -13.73
CA SER A 176 -0.76 -12.14 -14.99
C SER A 176 -1.25 -13.57 -14.77
N ASN A 177 -2.54 -13.79 -14.98
CA ASN A 177 -3.14 -15.12 -14.93
C ASN A 177 -2.59 -16.10 -16.00
N ARG A 178 -2.03 -15.57 -17.10
CA ARG A 178 -1.51 -16.38 -18.21
C ARG A 178 -0.14 -16.96 -17.93
N ASN A 179 0.76 -16.13 -17.40
CA ASN A 179 2.19 -16.45 -17.32
C ASN A 179 2.63 -16.69 -15.89
N ARG A 180 1.77 -16.46 -14.90
CA ARG A 180 2.12 -16.48 -13.47
C ARG A 180 3.33 -15.58 -13.18
N SER A 181 3.32 -14.37 -13.74
CA SER A 181 4.42 -13.41 -13.62
C SER A 181 3.95 -12.11 -12.99
N ILE A 182 4.85 -11.42 -12.35
CA ILE A 182 4.72 -10.02 -11.95
C ILE A 182 4.76 -9.15 -13.19
N TRP A 183 3.94 -8.12 -13.21
CA TRP A 183 4.03 -7.05 -14.16
C TRP A 183 4.12 -5.74 -13.40
N GLY A 184 5.16 -4.98 -13.69
CA GLY A 184 5.43 -3.72 -13.02
C GLY A 184 6.30 -3.86 -11.77
N LEU A 185 6.47 -2.77 -11.07
CA LEU A 185 7.26 -2.69 -9.85
C LEU A 185 6.59 -3.48 -8.71
N LEU A 186 7.35 -4.30 -8.00
CA LEU A 186 6.89 -4.95 -6.79
C LEU A 186 7.98 -4.97 -5.72
N VAL A 187 7.71 -4.32 -4.62
CA VAL A 187 8.51 -4.38 -3.38
C VAL A 187 7.57 -4.77 -2.23
N SER A 188 7.94 -5.76 -1.47
CA SER A 188 7.17 -6.26 -0.34
C SER A 188 8.03 -6.32 0.91
N ASN A 189 7.65 -5.55 1.94
CA ASN A 189 8.30 -5.51 3.24
C ASN A 189 9.84 -5.28 3.14
N GLY A 190 10.27 -4.35 2.29
CA GLY A 190 11.67 -4.03 2.06
C GLY A 190 12.42 -5.01 1.17
N LEU A 191 11.74 -5.91 0.46
CA LEU A 191 12.35 -6.84 -0.48
C LEU A 191 11.84 -6.60 -1.89
N GLY A 192 12.74 -6.38 -2.84
CA GLY A 192 12.44 -6.18 -4.25
C GLY A 192 12.20 -7.51 -4.97
N TYR A 193 11.06 -7.62 -5.66
CA TYR A 193 10.66 -8.78 -6.47
C TYR A 193 10.62 -8.46 -7.96
N SER A 194 10.39 -7.21 -8.32
CA SER A 194 10.43 -6.69 -9.69
C SER A 194 10.79 -5.22 -9.65
N SER A 195 11.63 -4.77 -10.57
CA SER A 195 12.11 -3.40 -10.73
C SER A 195 11.53 -2.68 -11.94
N ASP A 196 10.48 -3.23 -12.56
CA ASP A 196 9.89 -2.67 -13.78
C ASP A 196 8.97 -1.50 -13.45
N THR A 197 9.43 -0.29 -13.70
CA THR A 197 8.69 0.96 -13.45
C THR A 197 7.97 1.50 -14.70
N ASP A 198 8.08 0.82 -15.86
CA ASP A 198 7.70 1.40 -17.15
C ASP A 198 6.32 0.93 -17.66
N ILE A 199 5.72 -0.11 -17.05
CA ILE A 199 4.55 -0.77 -17.65
C ILE A 199 3.23 -0.24 -17.08
N PHE A 200 3.18 0.03 -15.77
CA PHE A 200 1.95 0.43 -15.06
C PHE A 200 2.23 1.53 -14.05
N ASP A 201 1.19 2.27 -13.71
CA ASP A 201 1.22 3.18 -12.59
C ASP A 201 1.37 2.41 -11.27
N PHE A 202 2.05 3.02 -10.31
CA PHE A 202 2.36 2.38 -9.05
C PHE A 202 2.40 3.37 -7.87
N ALA A 203 2.21 2.84 -6.67
CA ALA A 203 2.42 3.55 -5.41
C ALA A 203 3.67 3.01 -4.71
N VAL A 204 4.42 3.88 -4.07
CA VAL A 204 5.59 3.56 -3.25
C VAL A 204 5.38 4.10 -1.85
N LEU A 205 5.50 3.23 -0.85
CA LEU A 205 5.58 3.60 0.56
C LEU A 205 7.05 3.52 0.98
N PHE A 206 7.56 4.62 1.53
CA PHE A 206 8.93 4.72 2.02
C PHE A 206 9.00 4.43 3.53
N LEU A 207 10.21 4.15 4.02
CA LEU A 207 10.46 3.87 5.45
C LEU A 207 10.09 5.04 6.38
N ASP A 208 10.10 6.27 5.87
CA ASP A 208 9.67 7.47 6.60
C ASP A 208 8.15 7.65 6.67
N GLY A 209 7.38 6.68 6.13
CA GLY A 209 5.93 6.70 6.10
C GLY A 209 5.32 7.55 4.99
N THR A 210 6.13 8.25 4.17
CA THR A 210 5.60 8.94 2.99
C THR A 210 5.16 7.94 1.93
N MET A 211 4.03 8.20 1.27
CA MET A 211 3.60 7.45 0.10
C MET A 211 3.48 8.38 -1.09
N GLU A 212 4.03 7.97 -2.21
CA GLU A 212 3.94 8.67 -3.48
C GLU A 212 3.40 7.77 -4.58
N VAL A 213 2.71 8.35 -5.54
CA VAL A 213 2.21 7.65 -6.73
C VAL A 213 2.94 8.15 -7.97
N TYR A 214 3.17 7.23 -8.89
CA TYR A 214 3.88 7.48 -10.13
C TYR A 214 3.12 6.88 -11.31
N GLU A 215 3.04 7.63 -12.39
CA GLU A 215 2.67 7.06 -13.68
C GLU A 215 3.83 6.22 -14.24
N ALA A 216 3.52 5.28 -15.10
CA ALA A 216 4.50 4.42 -15.76
C ALA A 216 5.64 5.24 -16.38
N GLY A 217 6.88 4.87 -16.08
CA GLY A 217 8.10 5.52 -16.57
C GLY A 217 8.48 6.84 -15.89
N GLN A 218 7.78 7.27 -14.83
CA GLN A 218 8.08 8.53 -14.14
C GLN A 218 9.12 8.39 -13.01
N ALA A 219 9.50 7.20 -12.62
CA ALA A 219 10.51 7.00 -11.58
C ALA A 219 11.50 5.89 -11.96
N ASP A 220 12.72 6.04 -11.49
CA ASP A 220 13.79 5.07 -11.60
C ASP A 220 13.88 4.22 -10.33
N TYR A 221 13.98 2.90 -10.48
CA TYR A 221 14.01 1.95 -9.36
C TYR A 221 15.17 2.21 -8.39
N ASP A 222 16.38 2.47 -8.91
CA ASP A 222 17.56 2.68 -8.07
C ASP A 222 17.39 3.93 -7.20
N SER A 223 16.82 4.99 -7.74
CA SER A 223 16.49 6.22 -6.99
C SER A 223 15.45 5.96 -5.88
N LEU A 224 14.46 5.10 -6.13
CA LEU A 224 13.49 4.69 -5.10
C LEU A 224 14.15 3.88 -3.99
N VAL A 225 15.11 3.00 -4.34
CA VAL A 225 15.90 2.22 -3.38
C VAL A 225 16.76 3.13 -2.50
N GLU A 226 17.47 4.09 -3.10
CA GLU A 226 18.30 5.07 -2.36
C GLU A 226 17.47 5.89 -1.37
N ARG A 227 16.22 6.17 -1.71
CA ARG A 227 15.28 6.90 -0.85
C ARG A 227 14.67 6.02 0.26
N GLY A 228 14.86 4.71 0.23
CA GLY A 228 14.37 3.79 1.26
C GLY A 228 12.96 3.28 1.01
N ILE A 229 12.70 2.75 -0.19
CA ILE A 229 11.45 2.08 -0.51
C ILE A 229 11.19 0.88 0.42
N TYR A 230 9.98 0.83 1.00
CA TYR A 230 9.54 -0.25 1.87
C TYR A 230 8.48 -1.13 1.21
N GLN A 231 7.49 -0.52 0.54
CA GLN A 231 6.47 -1.21 -0.24
C GLN A 231 6.36 -0.58 -1.63
N ALA A 232 6.03 -1.37 -2.64
CA ALA A 232 5.51 -0.87 -3.89
C ALA A 232 4.40 -1.75 -4.40
N TRP A 233 3.32 -1.13 -4.87
CA TRP A 233 2.13 -1.78 -5.41
C TRP A 233 1.85 -1.25 -6.81
N THR A 234 1.60 -2.15 -7.74
CA THR A 234 1.39 -1.82 -9.14
C THR A 234 0.02 -2.26 -9.62
N PHE A 235 -0.72 -1.34 -10.22
CA PHE A 235 -1.89 -1.60 -11.05
C PHE A 235 -2.27 -0.34 -11.84
N GLY A 236 -2.76 0.71 -11.15
CA GLY A 236 -3.19 1.96 -11.74
C GLY A 236 -4.63 1.95 -12.27
N PRO A 237 -5.04 3.08 -12.81
CA PRO A 237 -4.27 4.33 -12.88
C PRO A 237 -4.12 5.04 -11.53
N VAL A 238 -3.26 6.06 -11.50
CA VAL A 238 -3.20 7.05 -10.42
C VAL A 238 -4.56 7.72 -10.30
N LEU A 239 -5.07 7.83 -9.06
CA LEU A 239 -6.38 8.44 -8.76
C LEU A 239 -6.26 9.86 -8.23
N VAL A 240 -5.29 10.08 -7.35
CA VAL A 240 -4.95 11.40 -6.78
C VAL A 240 -3.43 11.50 -6.72
N LYS A 241 -2.88 12.63 -7.18
CA LYS A 241 -1.47 12.97 -7.10
C LYS A 241 -1.32 14.40 -6.62
N ASP A 242 -0.57 14.59 -5.53
CA ASP A 242 -0.33 15.90 -4.91
C ASP A 242 -1.62 16.68 -4.60
N GLY A 243 -2.67 15.95 -4.18
CA GLY A 243 -3.98 16.51 -3.86
C GLY A 243 -4.83 16.92 -5.08
N ALA A 244 -4.44 16.50 -6.29
CA ALA A 244 -5.18 16.73 -7.51
C ALA A 244 -5.57 15.41 -8.19
N VAL A 245 -6.72 15.41 -8.87
CA VAL A 245 -7.16 14.29 -9.72
C VAL A 245 -6.61 14.51 -11.15
N PRO A 246 -6.33 13.42 -11.90
CA PRO A 246 -6.04 13.53 -13.32
C PRO A 246 -7.17 14.20 -14.11
N ASP A 247 -6.83 14.93 -15.19
CA ASP A 247 -7.82 15.61 -16.04
C ASP A 247 -8.82 14.64 -16.67
N ASN A 248 -8.39 13.41 -16.98
CA ASN A 248 -9.21 12.34 -17.52
C ASN A 248 -8.52 10.98 -17.36
N TYR A 249 -9.23 9.91 -17.73
CA TYR A 249 -8.72 8.54 -17.77
C TYR A 249 -8.79 7.94 -19.18
N ASP A 250 -8.69 8.77 -20.21
CA ASP A 250 -8.83 8.36 -21.63
C ASP A 250 -7.80 7.30 -22.07
N GLY A 251 -6.65 7.21 -21.38
CA GLY A 251 -5.64 6.18 -21.59
C GLY A 251 -5.97 4.83 -20.93
N ALA A 252 -6.95 4.77 -20.04
CA ALA A 252 -7.31 3.53 -19.38
C ALA A 252 -8.07 2.59 -20.34
N PRO A 253 -7.78 1.28 -20.32
CA PRO A 253 -8.57 0.32 -21.12
C PRO A 253 -10.06 0.35 -20.76
N ASP A 254 -10.95 0.18 -21.74
CA ASP A 254 -12.42 0.23 -21.57
C ASP A 254 -12.93 -0.62 -20.39
N TYR A 255 -12.30 -1.79 -20.17
CA TYR A 255 -12.67 -2.69 -19.06
C TYR A 255 -12.25 -2.16 -17.69
N ILE A 256 -11.38 -1.15 -17.64
CA ILE A 256 -11.02 -0.43 -16.42
C ILE A 256 -11.80 0.88 -16.31
N ALA A 257 -12.01 1.61 -17.40
CA ALA A 257 -12.69 2.91 -17.40
C ALA A 257 -14.16 2.84 -16.95
N THR A 258 -14.85 1.72 -17.22
CA THR A 258 -16.27 1.54 -16.85
C THR A 258 -16.46 1.25 -15.35
N LYS A 259 -17.72 1.30 -14.87
CA LYS A 259 -18.06 0.89 -13.50
C LYS A 259 -17.64 -0.55 -13.23
N ASN A 260 -16.82 -0.74 -12.20
CA ASN A 260 -16.30 -2.03 -11.77
C ASN A 260 -16.23 -2.10 -10.25
N PRO A 261 -16.19 -3.32 -9.66
CA PRO A 261 -15.71 -3.50 -8.30
C PRO A 261 -14.27 -2.96 -8.20
N ARG A 262 -13.96 -2.19 -7.14
CA ARG A 262 -12.68 -1.49 -6.98
C ARG A 262 -12.03 -1.82 -5.65
N VAL A 263 -10.71 -1.79 -5.66
CA VAL A 263 -9.87 -1.64 -4.46
C VAL A 263 -8.87 -0.54 -4.74
N ALA A 264 -8.58 0.28 -3.75
CA ALA A 264 -7.59 1.33 -3.87
C ALA A 264 -6.96 1.64 -2.51
N ILE A 265 -5.75 2.19 -2.55
CA ILE A 265 -5.02 2.72 -1.41
C ILE A 265 -4.89 4.22 -1.54
N GLY A 266 -5.04 4.94 -0.42
CA GLY A 266 -4.84 6.38 -0.33
C GLY A 266 -3.94 6.77 0.83
N TYR A 267 -3.36 7.95 0.72
CA TYR A 267 -2.42 8.52 1.67
C TYR A 267 -2.75 10.00 1.93
N CYS A 268 -2.78 10.37 3.19
CA CYS A 268 -2.98 11.75 3.61
C CYS A 268 -1.69 12.40 4.09
N GLU A 269 -0.99 11.76 5.00
CA GLU A 269 0.29 12.16 5.58
C GLU A 269 1.01 10.92 6.15
N PRO A 270 2.30 10.98 6.52
CA PRO A 270 3.00 9.84 7.12
C PRO A 270 2.20 9.27 8.29
N GLY A 271 1.97 7.96 8.26
CA GLY A 271 1.18 7.25 9.28
C GLY A 271 -0.34 7.28 9.09
N HIS A 272 -0.90 8.04 8.14
CA HIS A 272 -2.34 8.10 7.87
C HIS A 272 -2.67 7.67 6.43
N TYR A 273 -3.36 6.54 6.31
CA TYR A 273 -3.69 5.90 5.04
C TYR A 273 -5.15 5.43 5.01
N TYR A 274 -5.64 5.14 3.81
CA TYR A 274 -6.94 4.53 3.58
C TYR A 274 -6.82 3.29 2.70
N LEU A 275 -7.59 2.24 3.05
CA LEU A 275 -7.93 1.15 2.14
C LEU A 275 -9.42 1.24 1.83
N VAL A 276 -9.75 1.34 0.55
CA VAL A 276 -11.13 1.46 0.08
C VAL A 276 -11.47 0.30 -0.84
N MET A 277 -12.63 -0.31 -0.60
CA MET A 277 -13.22 -1.31 -1.47
C MET A 277 -14.61 -0.86 -1.91
N VAL A 278 -14.89 -0.93 -3.19
CA VAL A 278 -16.24 -0.70 -3.75
C VAL A 278 -16.78 -2.01 -4.31
N ASP A 279 -17.89 -2.46 -3.77
CA ASP A 279 -18.59 -3.63 -4.26
C ASP A 279 -19.13 -3.41 -5.68
N GLY A 280 -19.32 -4.49 -6.43
CA GLY A 280 -19.90 -4.43 -7.76
C GLY A 280 -20.45 -5.77 -8.22
N THR A 281 -21.09 -5.81 -9.37
CA THR A 281 -21.83 -6.96 -9.90
C THR A 281 -21.04 -8.26 -10.05
N ARG A 282 -19.70 -8.18 -10.03
CA ARG A 282 -18.80 -9.34 -10.18
C ARG A 282 -18.26 -9.88 -8.85
N ALA A 283 -18.43 -9.15 -7.76
CA ALA A 283 -17.76 -9.45 -6.50
C ALA A 283 -18.70 -9.60 -5.29
N SER A 284 -19.96 -9.19 -5.39
CA SER A 284 -20.88 -9.30 -4.25
C SER A 284 -22.34 -9.42 -4.67
N GLU A 285 -23.15 -9.98 -3.77
CA GLU A 285 -24.62 -10.02 -3.87
C GLU A 285 -25.28 -8.71 -3.41
N SER A 286 -24.50 -7.66 -3.14
CA SER A 286 -24.97 -6.40 -2.54
C SER A 286 -25.86 -5.55 -3.47
N GLY A 287 -26.05 -5.96 -4.74
CA GLY A 287 -26.74 -5.17 -5.76
C GLY A 287 -25.98 -3.91 -6.16
N SER A 288 -24.67 -3.91 -5.96
CA SER A 288 -23.77 -2.79 -6.26
C SER A 288 -23.39 -2.74 -7.74
N ALA A 289 -23.29 -1.52 -8.30
CA ALA A 289 -22.93 -1.29 -9.69
C ALA A 289 -21.40 -1.25 -9.91
N GLY A 290 -20.62 -0.97 -8.86
CA GLY A 290 -19.21 -0.61 -8.93
C GLY A 290 -19.00 0.90 -8.99
N ALA A 291 -17.75 1.33 -9.17
CA ALA A 291 -17.40 2.74 -9.35
C ALA A 291 -16.59 2.95 -10.63
N THR A 292 -16.71 4.15 -11.23
CA THR A 292 -15.77 4.64 -12.23
C THR A 292 -14.47 5.09 -11.56
N LEU A 293 -13.46 5.45 -12.35
CA LEU A 293 -12.19 5.98 -11.80
C LEU A 293 -12.41 7.39 -11.25
N GLU A 294 -13.22 8.22 -11.92
CA GLU A 294 -13.55 9.58 -11.48
C GLU A 294 -14.31 9.57 -10.14
N GLU A 295 -15.32 8.66 -10.01
CA GLU A 295 -16.06 8.48 -8.76
C GLU A 295 -15.12 8.06 -7.62
N LEU A 296 -14.16 7.17 -7.90
CA LEU A 296 -13.19 6.70 -6.92
C LEU A 296 -12.19 7.80 -6.54
N SER A 297 -11.71 8.59 -7.50
CA SER A 297 -10.81 9.72 -7.25
C SER A 297 -11.47 10.81 -6.40
N ALA A 298 -12.73 11.14 -6.72
CA ALA A 298 -13.49 12.09 -5.92
C ALA A 298 -13.66 11.61 -4.47
N LEU A 299 -13.85 10.30 -4.26
CA LEU A 299 -13.92 9.74 -2.91
C LEU A 299 -12.60 9.94 -2.14
N PHE A 300 -11.44 9.71 -2.76
CA PHE A 300 -10.16 9.91 -2.09
C PHE A 300 -9.86 11.38 -1.78
N LEU A 301 -10.29 12.30 -2.65
CA LEU A 301 -10.24 13.74 -2.31
C LEU A 301 -11.15 14.08 -1.13
N ASP A 302 -12.38 13.56 -1.09
CA ASP A 302 -13.30 13.75 0.04
C ASP A 302 -12.72 13.20 1.36
N LEU A 303 -11.90 12.13 1.30
CA LEU A 303 -11.18 11.56 2.42
C LEU A 303 -9.94 12.37 2.83
N GLY A 304 -9.57 13.41 2.07
CA GLY A 304 -8.41 14.25 2.34
C GLY A 304 -7.09 13.65 1.86
N CYS A 305 -7.12 12.66 0.98
CA CYS A 305 -5.90 12.05 0.46
C CYS A 305 -5.18 12.98 -0.52
N THR A 306 -3.85 13.02 -0.41
CA THR A 306 -2.95 13.72 -1.34
C THR A 306 -2.37 12.78 -2.40
N GLN A 307 -2.35 11.47 -2.12
CA GLN A 307 -1.94 10.44 -3.07
C GLN A 307 -2.97 9.30 -3.03
N ALA A 308 -3.31 8.72 -4.18
CA ALA A 308 -4.14 7.52 -4.24
C ALA A 308 -3.89 6.71 -5.53
N LEU A 309 -3.91 5.39 -5.41
CA LEU A 309 -3.73 4.45 -6.52
C LEU A 309 -4.86 3.44 -6.57
N ASN A 310 -5.42 3.21 -7.78
CA ASN A 310 -6.30 2.08 -8.03
C ASN A 310 -5.50 0.77 -8.07
N LEU A 311 -5.98 -0.26 -7.37
CA LEU A 311 -5.36 -1.59 -7.27
C LEU A 311 -6.16 -2.63 -8.07
N ASP A 312 -5.71 -3.90 -8.10
CA ASP A 312 -6.39 -4.97 -8.84
C ASP A 312 -7.81 -5.16 -8.32
N GLY A 313 -8.76 -4.87 -9.19
CA GLY A 313 -10.18 -4.84 -8.91
C GLY A 313 -10.95 -5.98 -9.58
N GLY A 314 -12.22 -5.72 -9.89
CA GLY A 314 -13.07 -6.69 -10.57
C GLY A 314 -13.30 -7.95 -9.75
N GLY A 315 -12.95 -9.12 -10.29
CA GLY A 315 -13.15 -10.41 -9.61
C GLY A 315 -12.20 -10.71 -8.45
N THR A 316 -11.12 -9.94 -8.28
CA THR A 316 -10.15 -10.10 -7.17
C THR A 316 -10.47 -9.23 -5.97
N VAL A 317 -11.42 -8.31 -6.10
CA VAL A 317 -11.83 -7.42 -5.00
C VAL A 317 -12.17 -8.22 -3.75
N ALA A 318 -11.43 -7.99 -2.68
CA ALA A 318 -11.62 -8.65 -1.40
C ALA A 318 -11.08 -7.78 -0.24
N MET A 319 -11.78 -7.82 0.88
CA MET A 319 -11.40 -7.11 2.10
C MET A 319 -11.86 -7.87 3.33
N SER A 320 -11.06 -7.81 4.39
CA SER A 320 -11.47 -8.26 5.74
C SER A 320 -11.10 -7.22 6.79
N PHE A 321 -11.82 -7.23 7.90
CA PHE A 321 -11.57 -6.37 9.06
C PHE A 321 -11.87 -7.15 10.35
N GLY A 322 -10.97 -7.11 11.31
CA GLY A 322 -11.12 -7.83 12.58
C GLY A 322 -11.32 -9.34 12.40
N GLY A 323 -10.70 -9.96 11.39
CA GLY A 323 -10.87 -11.37 11.03
C GLY A 323 -12.18 -11.68 10.29
N ARG A 324 -13.08 -10.71 10.12
CA ARG A 324 -14.34 -10.87 9.38
C ARG A 324 -14.13 -10.53 7.90
N VAL A 325 -14.41 -11.46 7.02
CA VAL A 325 -14.45 -11.22 5.56
C VAL A 325 -15.67 -10.36 5.22
N LEU A 326 -15.44 -9.22 4.54
CA LEU A 326 -16.47 -8.24 4.22
C LEU A 326 -17.18 -8.54 2.90
N ASN A 327 -16.48 -9.19 1.97
CA ASN A 327 -17.03 -9.69 0.72
C ASN A 327 -16.27 -10.92 0.25
N THR A 328 -16.88 -11.70 -0.64
CA THR A 328 -16.21 -12.84 -1.30
C THR A 328 -15.77 -12.45 -2.69
N SER A 329 -14.48 -12.57 -2.97
CA SER A 329 -13.95 -12.43 -4.33
C SER A 329 -14.35 -13.63 -5.18
N SER A 330 -14.57 -13.41 -6.48
CA SER A 330 -14.81 -14.49 -7.43
C SER A 330 -13.52 -15.17 -7.92
N ARG A 331 -12.37 -14.60 -7.59
CA ARG A 331 -11.02 -15.11 -7.91
C ARG A 331 -10.13 -15.07 -6.67
N ASN A 332 -9.17 -15.99 -6.60
CA ASN A 332 -8.13 -15.94 -5.58
C ASN A 332 -7.16 -14.78 -5.82
N LEU A 333 -6.61 -14.25 -4.73
CA LEU A 333 -5.65 -13.16 -4.71
C LEU A 333 -4.23 -13.67 -4.97
N SER A 334 -3.40 -12.88 -5.61
CA SER A 334 -1.95 -13.10 -5.79
C SER A 334 -1.14 -12.46 -4.67
N SER A 335 -1.59 -11.32 -4.18
CA SER A 335 -1.02 -10.54 -3.10
C SER A 335 -2.12 -9.85 -2.30
N ALA A 336 -1.78 -9.42 -1.10
CA ALA A 336 -2.68 -8.65 -0.25
C ALA A 336 -1.90 -7.63 0.58
N ILE A 337 -2.44 -6.42 0.69
CA ILE A 337 -2.03 -5.45 1.71
C ILE A 337 -2.70 -5.85 3.01
N TYR A 338 -1.97 -5.82 4.12
CA TYR A 338 -2.55 -6.04 5.43
C TYR A 338 -1.96 -5.09 6.49
N VAL A 339 -2.77 -4.82 7.50
CA VAL A 339 -2.36 -4.03 8.68
C VAL A 339 -2.24 -4.97 9.87
N CYS A 340 -1.18 -4.82 10.65
CA CYS A 340 -0.92 -5.58 11.86
C CYS A 340 -0.19 -4.73 12.90
N GLU A 341 -0.04 -5.23 14.13
CA GLU A 341 0.92 -4.63 15.06
C GLU A 341 2.34 -4.71 14.47
N PRO A 342 3.19 -3.68 14.66
CA PRO A 342 4.53 -3.66 14.05
C PRO A 342 5.42 -4.82 14.53
N ASP A 343 5.21 -5.28 15.77
CA ASP A 343 5.94 -6.40 16.38
C ASP A 343 5.33 -7.77 16.04
N ALA A 344 4.25 -7.80 15.25
CA ALA A 344 3.66 -9.06 14.81
C ALA A 344 4.65 -9.84 13.94
N PRO A 345 4.74 -11.18 14.09
CA PRO A 345 5.61 -12.00 13.24
C PRO A 345 5.32 -11.75 11.76
N ASP A 346 6.36 -11.65 10.94
CA ASP A 346 6.20 -11.62 9.49
C ASP A 346 5.83 -13.02 8.99
N VAL A 347 4.54 -13.26 8.83
CA VAL A 347 3.99 -14.55 8.39
C VAL A 347 3.92 -14.54 6.87
N GLY A 348 5.04 -14.76 6.22
CA GLY A 348 5.07 -14.84 4.77
C GLY A 348 6.11 -13.96 4.10
N GLY A 349 6.94 -13.29 4.86
CA GLY A 349 8.17 -12.65 4.40
C GLY A 349 9.35 -13.59 4.66
N ASN A 350 10.04 -13.98 3.68
CA ASN A 350 11.46 -14.22 3.53
C ASN A 350 12.30 -14.48 4.79
N GLY A 351 12.11 -15.57 5.43
CA GLY A 351 12.89 -15.91 6.59
C GLY A 351 12.98 -17.39 6.82
N ALA A 352 13.75 -18.09 6.01
CA ALA A 352 14.54 -19.27 6.39
C ALA A 352 15.49 -19.61 5.25
#